data_e3984691a295f7d86c5aaf13c0d20071
#
_entry.id   e3984691a295f7d86c5aaf13c0d20071
#
_cell.length_a   1.000
_cell.length_b   1.000
_cell.length_c   1.000
_cell.angle_alpha   90.00
_cell.angle_beta   90.00
_cell.angle_gamma   90.00
#
_symmetry.space_group_name_H-M   'P 1'
#
loop_
_entity.id
_entity.type
_entity.pdbx_description
1 polymer ?
#
loop_
_entity_poly.entity_id
_entity_poly.type
_entity_poly.pdbx_seq_one_letter_code
_entity_poly.pdbx_strand_id
1 'polypeptide(L)'
;MLAATLLVSPSCASAQEPQANANDAIRCTVGAQGGEPIDGLGVELDPHFLSANAAAGIGVKESDWDNVVVPRLRDLAFCKWRVMVLPWWYEPENDNDNPMLARPSGFTFESPEMRGLYRQLDLAQQDSIPVCLVFWGVRPGTFMLPEEANGWVFGPSEYEEWAENICVCLHHLFSLGYTCIREVTPVNEPDWSFTEGSVSRIERYVQMCHVLDRRLKAEGLRERVQLTLSDDSDGGTGHHTFLRDAVRLLPEADLFCSHTYLFGYDTLNDSITGWERTNVQLAAQRGKRHFVGEFGSNQAVGSTRQRDIDLPERGVLMGRIVIGLLNGGATGASYWSLMDQYYSLGEAQGHHNMQQLGLWKHLQQEYPCDSTQDCLPAADYALRPQYHAMRLLSHAVQSGSVVFPIHTGHPMVAATALRSAQGRWTYLLANPTSEPRVINISNTHLRGKKKFQLHSYLSDGFLLPVSQPSGTTTLKSRHGQVIILLPPRSLLSVSEPPSSPARH
;
A
#
# COMPACT_ATOMS: atom_id res chain seq x y z
N MET A 1 0.33 -47.85 52.62
CA MET A 1 -0.73 -46.92 52.19
C MET A 1 -0.61 -46.72 50.69
N LEU A 2 -1.52 -47.35 49.94
CA LEU A 2 -1.55 -47.25 48.47
C LEU A 2 -2.11 -45.88 48.06
N ALA A 3 -1.39 -45.18 47.16
CA ALA A 3 -1.87 -44.03 46.44
C ALA A 3 -2.47 -44.45 45.12
N ALA A 4 -3.77 -44.27 44.95
CA ALA A 4 -4.48 -44.56 43.68
C ALA A 4 -4.33 -43.34 42.76
N THR A 5 -3.71 -43.56 41.59
CA THR A 5 -3.60 -42.56 40.55
C THR A 5 -4.85 -42.66 39.65
N LEU A 6 -5.68 -41.63 39.70
CA LEU A 6 -6.82 -41.46 38.77
C LEU A 6 -6.31 -40.98 37.39
N LEU A 7 -6.35 -41.81 36.40
CA LEU A 7 -6.21 -41.47 35.00
C LEU A 7 -7.52 -40.85 34.50
N VAL A 8 -7.53 -39.54 34.32
CA VAL A 8 -8.58 -38.82 33.63
C VAL A 8 -8.26 -38.86 32.12
N SER A 9 -9.00 -39.65 31.37
CA SER A 9 -8.96 -39.64 29.88
C SER A 9 -9.62 -38.36 29.37
N PRO A 10 -8.99 -37.56 28.50
CA PRO A 10 -9.67 -36.46 27.86
C PRO A 10 -10.67 -37.01 26.84
N SER A 11 -11.96 -36.82 27.10
CA SER A 11 -13.02 -37.01 26.12
C SER A 11 -12.84 -35.97 25.00
N CYS A 12 -12.38 -36.42 23.83
CA CYS A 12 -12.46 -35.63 22.60
C CYS A 12 -13.94 -35.51 22.23
N ALA A 13 -14.56 -34.41 22.64
CA ALA A 13 -15.78 -33.95 22.03
C ALA A 13 -15.44 -33.53 20.58
N SER A 14 -15.90 -34.30 19.62
CA SER A 14 -15.90 -33.93 18.21
C SER A 14 -16.77 -32.68 18.06
N ALA A 15 -16.15 -31.52 17.91
CA ALA A 15 -16.85 -30.33 17.50
C ALA A 15 -17.46 -30.64 16.11
N GLN A 16 -18.79 -30.73 16.04
CA GLN A 16 -19.51 -30.79 14.78
C GLN A 16 -19.20 -29.49 14.01
N GLU A 17 -18.55 -29.63 12.84
CA GLU A 17 -18.37 -28.52 11.90
C GLU A 17 -19.76 -27.92 11.60
N PRO A 18 -19.91 -26.58 11.65
CA PRO A 18 -21.16 -25.94 11.30
C PRO A 18 -21.49 -26.25 9.84
N GLN A 19 -22.54 -27.03 9.60
CA GLN A 19 -23.07 -27.28 8.26
C GLN A 19 -23.74 -25.98 7.78
N ALA A 20 -23.06 -25.23 6.91
CA ALA A 20 -23.66 -24.10 6.24
C ALA A 20 -24.83 -24.59 5.36
N ASN A 21 -26.03 -24.10 5.59
CA ASN A 21 -27.21 -24.43 4.80
C ASN A 21 -27.01 -23.98 3.36
N ALA A 22 -27.10 -24.86 2.40
CA ALA A 22 -26.97 -24.54 0.97
C ALA A 22 -28.04 -23.53 0.48
N ASN A 23 -29.12 -23.36 1.24
CA ASN A 23 -30.17 -22.38 0.94
C ASN A 23 -29.78 -20.94 1.28
N ASP A 24 -28.76 -20.72 2.12
CA ASP A 24 -28.26 -19.42 2.52
C ASP A 24 -27.03 -18.97 1.70
N ALA A 25 -26.79 -19.63 0.56
CA ALA A 25 -25.65 -19.34 -0.30
C ALA A 25 -25.78 -17.94 -0.92
N ILE A 26 -24.74 -17.12 -0.74
CA ILE A 26 -24.56 -15.85 -1.47
C ILE A 26 -24.31 -16.19 -2.94
N ARG A 27 -25.24 -15.81 -3.80
CA ARG A 27 -25.15 -16.02 -5.25
C ARG A 27 -24.69 -14.74 -5.92
N CYS A 28 -23.57 -14.78 -6.61
CA CYS A 28 -23.03 -13.64 -7.30
C CYS A 28 -22.53 -14.01 -8.71
N THR A 29 -22.42 -12.99 -9.54
CA THR A 29 -21.98 -13.14 -10.93
C THR A 29 -20.77 -12.28 -11.17
N VAL A 30 -19.80 -12.82 -11.88
CA VAL A 30 -18.64 -12.06 -12.39
C VAL A 30 -19.13 -11.05 -13.43
N GLY A 31 -18.69 -9.81 -13.34
CA GLY A 31 -19.04 -8.74 -14.27
C GLY A 31 -18.87 -9.15 -15.73
N ALA A 32 -19.74 -8.67 -16.60
CA ALA A 32 -19.75 -9.02 -18.03
C ALA A 32 -18.53 -8.46 -18.77
N GLN A 33 -18.00 -7.33 -18.32
CA GLN A 33 -16.83 -6.68 -18.88
C GLN A 33 -15.78 -6.49 -17.79
N GLY A 34 -14.51 -6.71 -18.15
CA GLY A 34 -13.36 -6.35 -17.34
C GLY A 34 -12.98 -4.89 -17.55
N GLY A 35 -12.29 -4.32 -16.57
CA GLY A 35 -11.65 -3.02 -16.69
C GLY A 35 -10.38 -3.04 -17.58
N GLU A 36 -9.64 -1.95 -17.53
CA GLU A 36 -8.29 -1.89 -18.09
C GLU A 36 -7.32 -2.73 -17.22
N PRO A 37 -6.18 -3.15 -17.78
CA PRO A 37 -5.14 -3.81 -16.97
C PRO A 37 -4.67 -2.93 -15.82
N ILE A 38 -4.58 -3.52 -14.64
CA ILE A 38 -4.18 -2.82 -13.41
C ILE A 38 -2.66 -2.77 -13.24
N ASP A 39 -2.19 -1.81 -12.43
CA ASP A 39 -0.78 -1.71 -12.02
C ASP A 39 -0.43 -2.70 -10.89
N GLY A 40 -1.45 -3.19 -10.18
CA GLY A 40 -1.29 -4.15 -9.10
C GLY A 40 -1.18 -3.52 -7.73
N LEU A 41 -0.79 -4.32 -6.72
CA LEU A 41 -0.55 -3.80 -5.37
C LEU A 41 0.86 -3.30 -5.21
N GLY A 42 0.98 -2.17 -4.55
CA GLY A 42 2.22 -1.55 -4.15
C GLY A 42 2.38 -1.46 -2.63
N VAL A 43 3.51 -0.91 -2.23
CA VAL A 43 3.84 -0.65 -0.83
C VAL A 43 4.70 0.60 -0.71
N GLU A 44 4.54 1.31 0.39
CA GLU A 44 5.43 2.42 0.76
C GLU A 44 6.71 1.90 1.40
N LEU A 45 7.85 2.45 0.96
CA LEU A 45 9.17 2.22 1.51
C LEU A 45 9.80 3.53 1.96
N ASP A 46 10.33 3.53 3.17
CA ASP A 46 11.04 4.66 3.74
C ASP A 46 12.55 4.38 3.81
N PRO A 47 13.40 5.22 3.21
CA PRO A 47 14.86 5.07 3.27
C PRO A 47 15.48 5.18 4.67
N HIS A 48 14.74 5.70 5.67
CA HIS A 48 15.24 5.84 7.04
C HIS A 48 15.60 4.52 7.74
N PHE A 49 15.20 3.37 7.19
CA PHE A 49 15.55 2.07 7.79
C PHE A 49 17.04 1.91 8.07
N LEU A 50 17.90 2.39 7.16
CA LEU A 50 19.37 2.34 7.30
C LEU A 50 19.99 3.68 7.76
N SER A 51 19.17 4.60 8.28
CA SER A 51 19.68 5.87 8.77
C SER A 51 20.61 5.71 9.97
N ALA A 52 21.46 6.72 10.19
CA ALA A 52 22.31 6.76 11.36
C ALA A 52 21.50 6.73 12.66
N ASN A 53 20.34 7.38 12.67
CA ASN A 53 19.41 7.39 13.81
C ASN A 53 18.84 6.00 14.11
N ALA A 54 18.46 5.23 13.09
CA ALA A 54 17.97 3.87 13.27
C ALA A 54 19.07 2.95 13.82
N ALA A 55 20.30 3.06 13.32
CA ALA A 55 21.42 2.30 13.84
C ALA A 55 21.75 2.64 15.31
N ALA A 56 21.78 3.93 15.65
CA ALA A 56 22.10 4.38 17.01
C ALA A 56 20.95 4.17 17.99
N GLY A 57 19.69 4.44 17.58
CA GLY A 57 18.53 4.43 18.46
C GLY A 57 17.95 3.04 18.72
N ILE A 58 17.95 2.16 17.73
CA ILE A 58 17.30 0.84 17.79
C ILE A 58 18.18 -0.30 17.29
N GLY A 59 19.46 -0.04 17.00
CA GLY A 59 20.45 -1.07 16.73
C GLY A 59 20.31 -1.76 15.36
N VAL A 60 19.68 -1.12 14.37
CA VAL A 60 19.62 -1.60 12.98
C VAL A 60 21.03 -1.72 12.42
N LYS A 61 21.30 -2.82 11.73
CA LYS A 61 22.58 -3.12 11.08
C LYS A 61 22.40 -3.16 9.57
N GLU A 62 23.42 -2.85 8.84
CA GLU A 62 23.41 -2.99 7.37
C GLU A 62 22.99 -4.39 6.90
N SER A 63 23.45 -5.43 7.63
CA SER A 63 23.07 -6.82 7.35
C SER A 63 21.59 -7.12 7.52
N ASP A 64 20.82 -6.28 8.23
CA ASP A 64 19.39 -6.48 8.44
C ASP A 64 18.61 -6.18 7.15
N TRP A 65 19.14 -5.31 6.28
CA TRP A 65 18.60 -5.11 4.95
C TRP A 65 18.59 -6.43 4.16
N ASP A 66 19.74 -7.09 4.05
CA ASP A 66 19.88 -8.30 3.27
C ASP A 66 19.21 -9.53 3.94
N ASN A 67 19.24 -9.59 5.26
CA ASN A 67 18.77 -10.76 6.01
C ASN A 67 17.29 -10.69 6.38
N VAL A 68 16.69 -9.50 6.45
CA VAL A 68 15.30 -9.31 6.89
C VAL A 68 14.46 -8.67 5.80
N VAL A 69 14.85 -7.49 5.30
CA VAL A 69 14.00 -6.69 4.41
C VAL A 69 13.89 -7.31 3.02
N VAL A 70 15.02 -7.62 2.39
CA VAL A 70 15.05 -8.16 1.02
C VAL A 70 14.27 -9.49 0.89
N PRO A 71 14.47 -10.50 1.76
CA PRO A 71 13.69 -11.73 1.67
C PRO A 71 12.19 -11.51 1.81
N ARG A 72 11.77 -10.56 2.68
CA ARG A 72 10.36 -10.26 2.91
C ARG A 72 9.74 -9.48 1.76
N LEU A 73 10.45 -8.52 1.18
CA LEU A 73 10.00 -7.80 -0.02
C LEU A 73 9.74 -8.78 -1.18
N ARG A 74 10.67 -9.73 -1.39
CA ARG A 74 10.52 -10.76 -2.42
C ARG A 74 9.38 -11.74 -2.11
N ASP A 75 9.20 -12.12 -0.84
CA ASP A 75 8.08 -12.98 -0.41
C ASP A 75 6.73 -12.26 -0.56
N LEU A 76 6.67 -10.95 -0.32
CA LEU A 76 5.46 -10.14 -0.51
C LEU A 76 5.12 -9.89 -1.98
N ALA A 77 6.09 -9.85 -2.88
CA ALA A 77 5.90 -9.72 -4.33
C ALA A 77 5.02 -8.53 -4.77
N PHE A 78 5.18 -7.37 -4.14
CA PHE A 78 4.50 -6.14 -4.57
C PHE A 78 4.94 -5.72 -5.97
N CYS A 79 3.98 -5.20 -6.75
CA CYS A 79 4.18 -4.85 -8.16
C CYS A 79 4.75 -3.44 -8.37
N LYS A 80 4.72 -2.60 -7.34
CA LYS A 80 5.12 -1.19 -7.40
C LYS A 80 5.58 -0.73 -6.03
N TRP A 81 6.62 0.09 -6.00
CA TRP A 81 7.06 0.73 -4.77
C TRP A 81 6.86 2.23 -4.84
N ARG A 82 6.33 2.80 -3.77
CA ARG A 82 6.26 4.22 -3.51
C ARG A 82 7.36 4.53 -2.51
N VAL A 83 8.31 5.39 -2.87
CA VAL A 83 9.53 5.63 -2.09
C VAL A 83 9.63 7.11 -1.78
N MET A 84 9.74 7.41 -0.48
CA MET A 84 9.87 8.77 0.02
C MET A 84 11.26 9.35 -0.26
N VAL A 85 11.31 10.62 -0.64
CA VAL A 85 12.54 11.40 -0.80
C VAL A 85 12.36 12.76 -0.14
N LEU A 86 13.36 13.18 0.61
CA LEU A 86 13.37 14.48 1.27
C LEU A 86 14.51 15.35 0.75
N PRO A 87 14.24 16.60 0.36
CA PRO A 87 15.20 17.45 -0.34
C PRO A 87 16.48 17.71 0.45
N TRP A 88 16.37 17.86 1.77
CA TRP A 88 17.55 18.12 2.63
C TRP A 88 18.50 16.92 2.79
N TRP A 89 18.17 15.76 2.23
CA TRP A 89 19.10 14.64 2.19
C TRP A 89 20.25 14.86 1.22
N TYR A 90 20.01 15.70 0.20
CA TYR A 90 20.99 15.97 -0.84
C TYR A 90 21.20 17.46 -1.14
N GLU A 91 20.30 18.34 -0.71
CA GLU A 91 20.45 19.80 -0.76
C GLU A 91 20.04 20.41 0.59
N PRO A 92 20.95 20.34 1.61
CA PRO A 92 20.65 20.84 2.95
C PRO A 92 20.56 22.36 3.04
N GLU A 93 21.24 23.07 2.14
CA GLU A 93 21.26 24.53 2.01
C GLU A 93 21.13 24.90 0.54
N ASN A 94 20.60 26.09 0.25
CA ASN A 94 20.50 26.60 -1.12
C ASN A 94 21.90 26.66 -1.77
N ASP A 95 22.04 26.07 -2.94
CA ASP A 95 23.29 26.04 -3.67
C ASP A 95 23.66 27.42 -4.26
N ASN A 96 22.64 28.24 -4.59
CA ASN A 96 22.79 29.62 -5.11
C ASN A 96 21.42 30.33 -5.23
N ASP A 97 21.45 31.63 -5.61
CA ASP A 97 20.23 32.44 -5.75
C ASP A 97 19.55 32.34 -7.14
N ASN A 98 19.96 31.40 -7.96
CA ASN A 98 19.43 31.27 -9.33
C ASN A 98 18.89 29.85 -9.59
N PRO A 99 17.60 29.65 -9.44
CA PRO A 99 16.97 28.32 -9.59
C PRO A 99 17.08 27.70 -11.00
N MET A 100 17.63 28.44 -11.96
CA MET A 100 17.87 27.93 -13.31
C MET A 100 19.27 27.37 -13.50
N LEU A 101 20.12 27.41 -12.48
CA LEU A 101 21.53 27.04 -12.56
C LEU A 101 21.99 26.28 -11.31
N ALA A 102 21.82 24.98 -11.30
CA ALA A 102 22.34 24.15 -10.22
C ALA A 102 23.87 24.19 -10.14
N ARG A 103 24.41 24.42 -8.95
CA ARG A 103 25.84 24.32 -8.64
C ARG A 103 26.15 22.96 -8.02
N PRO A 104 26.91 22.10 -8.67
CA PRO A 104 27.20 20.75 -8.16
C PRO A 104 27.77 20.71 -6.75
N SER A 105 28.48 21.76 -6.32
CA SER A 105 29.07 21.85 -4.96
C SER A 105 28.05 22.12 -3.86
N GLY A 106 26.81 22.53 -4.17
CA GLY A 106 25.72 22.70 -3.22
C GLY A 106 24.97 21.41 -2.91
N PHE A 107 25.18 20.39 -3.73
CA PHE A 107 24.51 19.11 -3.57
C PHE A 107 25.45 18.04 -2.99
N THR A 108 24.93 17.21 -2.08
CA THR A 108 25.62 16.07 -1.49
C THR A 108 24.76 14.82 -1.59
N PHE A 109 25.23 13.79 -2.26
CA PHE A 109 24.51 12.56 -2.45
C PHE A 109 25.06 11.40 -1.60
N GLU A 110 25.83 11.73 -0.54
CA GLU A 110 26.50 10.78 0.33
C GLU A 110 25.86 10.66 1.72
N SER A 111 24.69 11.30 1.94
CA SER A 111 24.00 11.19 3.22
C SER A 111 23.58 9.74 3.51
N PRO A 112 23.41 9.35 4.79
CA PRO A 112 22.91 8.01 5.16
C PRO A 112 21.57 7.69 4.51
N GLU A 113 20.69 8.68 4.43
CA GLU A 113 19.36 8.55 3.83
C GLU A 113 19.44 8.31 2.32
N MET A 114 20.34 9.02 1.61
CA MET A 114 20.60 8.77 0.19
C MET A 114 21.16 7.38 -0.05
N ARG A 115 22.08 6.90 0.82
CA ARG A 115 22.53 5.50 0.75
C ARG A 115 21.40 4.50 0.99
N GLY A 116 20.47 4.81 1.90
CA GLY A 116 19.24 4.04 2.10
C GLY A 116 18.37 4.00 0.83
N LEU A 117 18.21 5.14 0.17
CA LEU A 117 17.48 5.24 -1.10
C LEU A 117 18.15 4.39 -2.20
N TYR A 118 19.47 4.45 -2.34
CA TYR A 118 20.18 3.63 -3.33
C TYR A 118 19.98 2.13 -3.09
N ARG A 119 20.01 1.66 -1.84
CA ARG A 119 19.73 0.26 -1.50
C ARG A 119 18.35 -0.18 -1.97
N GLN A 120 17.34 0.69 -1.81
CA GLN A 120 16.00 0.40 -2.29
C GLN A 120 15.93 0.39 -3.82
N LEU A 121 16.54 1.38 -4.48
CA LEU A 121 16.58 1.47 -5.94
C LEU A 121 17.38 0.34 -6.59
N ASP A 122 18.50 -0.08 -5.99
CA ASP A 122 19.29 -1.24 -6.43
C ASP A 122 18.43 -2.51 -6.46
N LEU A 123 17.68 -2.76 -5.38
CA LEU A 123 16.80 -3.91 -5.30
C LEU A 123 15.63 -3.80 -6.29
N ALA A 124 15.00 -2.62 -6.41
CA ALA A 124 13.92 -2.39 -7.37
C ALA A 124 14.40 -2.60 -8.81
N GLN A 125 15.60 -2.10 -9.13
CA GLN A 125 16.24 -2.27 -10.45
C GLN A 125 16.53 -3.74 -10.72
N GLN A 126 17.12 -4.46 -9.75
CA GLN A 126 17.43 -5.88 -9.85
C GLN A 126 16.17 -6.73 -10.09
N ASP A 127 15.10 -6.46 -9.33
CA ASP A 127 13.87 -7.22 -9.37
C ASP A 127 12.85 -6.65 -10.39
N SER A 128 13.25 -5.61 -11.15
CA SER A 128 12.43 -4.95 -12.20
C SER A 128 11.10 -4.39 -11.66
N ILE A 129 11.11 -3.86 -10.43
CA ILE A 129 9.94 -3.24 -9.82
C ILE A 129 9.90 -1.74 -10.17
N PRO A 130 8.79 -1.24 -10.74
CA PRO A 130 8.63 0.19 -10.97
C PRO A 130 8.52 0.97 -9.66
N VAL A 131 9.19 2.12 -9.62
CA VAL A 131 9.25 3.01 -8.46
C VAL A 131 8.58 4.33 -8.79
N CYS A 132 7.70 4.78 -7.89
CA CYS A 132 7.23 6.16 -7.77
C CYS A 132 8.07 6.85 -6.71
N LEU A 133 8.85 7.89 -7.07
CA LEU A 133 9.51 8.74 -6.09
C LEU A 133 8.53 9.82 -5.61
N VAL A 134 8.36 9.91 -4.31
CA VAL A 134 7.54 10.95 -3.68
C VAL A 134 8.46 11.96 -3.01
N PHE A 135 8.53 13.15 -3.57
CA PHE A 135 9.21 14.27 -2.96
C PHE A 135 8.29 14.85 -1.89
N TRP A 136 8.48 14.41 -0.64
CA TRP A 136 7.50 14.54 0.42
C TRP A 136 7.09 15.98 0.73
N GLY A 137 8.03 16.91 0.65
CA GLY A 137 7.85 18.32 0.93
C GLY A 137 9.08 18.95 1.57
N VAL A 138 8.96 20.14 2.11
CA VAL A 138 10.02 20.89 2.76
C VAL A 138 9.76 21.03 4.26
N ARG A 139 10.79 21.24 5.05
CA ARG A 139 10.68 21.45 6.50
C ARG A 139 10.93 22.92 6.88
N PRO A 140 10.47 23.38 8.06
CA PRO A 140 10.82 24.69 8.57
C PRO A 140 12.33 24.93 8.59
N GLY A 141 12.74 26.18 8.30
CA GLY A 141 14.14 26.56 8.22
C GLY A 141 14.86 26.15 6.93
N THR A 142 14.15 25.59 5.94
CA THR A 142 14.69 25.44 4.59
C THR A 142 14.47 26.72 3.79
N PHE A 143 15.37 26.98 2.83
CA PHE A 143 15.28 28.15 1.92
C PHE A 143 14.02 28.14 1.02
N MET A 144 13.34 27.01 0.92
CA MET A 144 12.13 26.86 0.11
C MET A 144 10.83 27.13 0.87
N LEU A 145 10.88 27.54 2.13
CA LEU A 145 9.70 27.75 2.97
C LEU A 145 9.78 29.07 3.73
N PRO A 146 8.66 29.83 3.87
CA PRO A 146 8.62 31.05 4.65
C PRO A 146 9.07 30.83 6.10
N GLU A 147 9.74 31.84 6.69
CA GLU A 147 10.26 31.79 8.07
C GLU A 147 9.17 31.55 9.12
N GLU A 148 7.95 32.07 8.87
CA GLU A 148 6.79 31.93 9.75
C GLU A 148 6.12 30.56 9.72
N ALA A 149 6.57 29.64 8.88
CA ALA A 149 5.99 28.31 8.79
C ALA A 149 6.27 27.48 10.04
N ASN A 150 5.23 26.84 10.56
CA ASN A 150 5.26 25.97 11.73
C ASN A 150 4.85 24.56 11.37
N GLY A 151 5.53 23.58 11.90
CA GLY A 151 5.24 22.17 11.67
C GLY A 151 6.50 21.40 11.34
N TRP A 152 6.38 20.26 10.66
CA TRP A 152 7.56 19.43 10.38
C TRP A 152 7.78 19.19 8.87
N VAL A 153 6.73 19.19 8.05
CA VAL A 153 6.79 19.11 6.59
C VAL A 153 5.67 19.95 5.97
N PHE A 154 6.00 20.67 4.91
CA PHE A 154 5.08 21.55 4.19
C PHE A 154 5.32 21.51 2.69
N GLY A 155 4.36 22.00 1.91
CA GLY A 155 4.59 22.30 0.52
C GLY A 155 5.55 23.49 0.35
N PRO A 156 6.35 23.52 -0.71
CA PRO A 156 7.31 24.60 -0.96
C PRO A 156 6.61 25.93 -1.28
N SER A 157 7.28 27.05 -1.02
CA SER A 157 6.90 28.40 -1.46
C SER A 157 7.67 28.84 -2.70
N GLU A 158 8.89 28.34 -2.89
CA GLU A 158 9.79 28.66 -3.99
C GLU A 158 9.73 27.54 -5.04
N TYR A 159 8.80 27.67 -6.00
CA TYR A 159 8.50 26.54 -6.92
C TYR A 159 9.58 26.27 -7.95
N GLU A 160 10.34 27.28 -8.38
CA GLU A 160 11.46 27.08 -9.31
C GLU A 160 12.63 26.34 -8.62
N GLU A 161 12.95 26.70 -7.38
CA GLU A 161 13.94 25.99 -6.55
C GLU A 161 13.49 24.54 -6.28
N TRP A 162 12.18 24.36 -5.97
CA TRP A 162 11.63 23.02 -5.79
C TRP A 162 11.77 22.15 -7.05
N ALA A 163 11.52 22.72 -8.22
CA ALA A 163 11.68 22.05 -9.49
C ALA A 163 13.15 21.76 -9.82
N GLU A 164 14.08 22.67 -9.48
CA GLU A 164 15.51 22.43 -9.59
C GLU A 164 15.94 21.24 -8.72
N ASN A 165 15.61 21.28 -7.44
CA ASN A 165 15.93 20.23 -6.48
C ASN A 165 15.47 18.85 -6.99
N ILE A 166 14.21 18.72 -7.45
CA ILE A 166 13.69 17.47 -8.04
C ILE A 166 14.49 17.06 -9.28
N CYS A 167 14.74 17.99 -10.20
CA CYS A 167 15.46 17.68 -11.44
C CYS A 167 16.89 17.24 -11.19
N VAL A 168 17.60 17.90 -10.27
CA VAL A 168 18.98 17.53 -9.90
C VAL A 168 19.03 16.13 -9.30
N CYS A 169 18.10 15.81 -8.40
CA CYS A 169 17.96 14.46 -7.85
C CYS A 169 17.73 13.41 -8.95
N LEU A 170 16.79 13.68 -9.86
CA LEU A 170 16.48 12.76 -10.96
C LEU A 170 17.68 12.59 -11.91
N HIS A 171 18.38 13.67 -12.28
CA HIS A 171 19.60 13.59 -13.08
C HIS A 171 20.67 12.73 -12.42
N HIS A 172 20.89 12.95 -11.11
CA HIS A 172 21.83 12.15 -10.35
C HIS A 172 21.45 10.66 -10.37
N LEU A 173 20.21 10.31 -9.99
CA LEU A 173 19.76 8.94 -9.95
C LEU A 173 19.80 8.26 -11.34
N PHE A 174 19.42 8.99 -12.38
CA PHE A 174 19.51 8.48 -13.74
C PHE A 174 20.95 8.32 -14.25
N SER A 175 21.88 9.15 -13.78
CA SER A 175 23.29 9.01 -14.11
C SER A 175 23.90 7.73 -13.51
N LEU A 176 23.35 7.28 -12.37
CA LEU A 176 23.69 6.00 -11.76
C LEU A 176 23.04 4.78 -12.45
N GLY A 177 22.15 5.00 -13.42
CA GLY A 177 21.55 3.94 -14.22
C GLY A 177 20.20 3.43 -13.71
N TYR A 178 19.55 4.10 -12.75
CA TYR A 178 18.25 3.69 -12.21
C TYR A 178 17.12 3.92 -13.22
N THR A 179 16.78 2.89 -13.99
CA THR A 179 15.65 2.91 -14.93
C THR A 179 14.34 2.40 -14.31
N CYS A 180 14.38 1.91 -13.07
CA CYS A 180 13.20 1.51 -12.31
C CYS A 180 12.32 2.70 -11.90
N ILE A 181 12.87 3.92 -11.81
CA ILE A 181 12.11 5.13 -11.52
C ILE A 181 11.21 5.45 -12.70
N ARG A 182 9.90 5.35 -12.51
CA ARG A 182 8.89 5.53 -13.55
C ARG A 182 7.93 6.67 -13.28
N GLU A 183 7.76 7.04 -12.03
CA GLU A 183 6.80 8.04 -11.60
C GLU A 183 7.41 8.99 -10.59
N VAL A 184 6.88 10.20 -10.57
CA VAL A 184 7.22 11.25 -9.61
C VAL A 184 5.92 11.86 -9.08
N THR A 185 5.85 11.97 -7.75
CA THR A 185 4.86 12.75 -7.03
C THR A 185 5.57 13.94 -6.38
N PRO A 186 5.20 15.18 -6.70
CA PRO A 186 5.98 16.35 -6.28
C PRO A 186 5.79 16.77 -4.82
N VAL A 187 4.68 16.42 -4.19
CA VAL A 187 4.37 16.70 -2.77
C VAL A 187 3.37 15.66 -2.27
N ASN A 188 3.60 15.14 -1.07
CA ASN A 188 2.67 14.27 -0.37
C ASN A 188 1.53 15.08 0.26
N GLU A 189 0.29 14.62 0.12
CA GLU A 189 -0.91 15.16 0.76
C GLU A 189 -0.99 16.71 0.78
N PRO A 190 -0.98 17.36 -0.41
CA PRO A 190 -0.93 18.80 -0.50
C PRO A 190 -2.19 19.52 0.03
N ASP A 191 -3.27 18.79 0.24
CA ASP A 191 -4.55 19.27 0.77
C ASP A 191 -4.61 19.29 2.30
N TRP A 192 -3.67 18.68 2.98
CA TRP A 192 -3.69 18.62 4.44
C TRP A 192 -3.41 19.98 5.07
N SER A 193 -4.17 20.35 6.12
CA SER A 193 -4.12 21.66 6.74
C SER A 193 -2.79 22.02 7.39
N PHE A 194 -1.98 21.03 7.80
CA PHE A 194 -0.65 21.30 8.33
C PHE A 194 0.42 21.53 7.24
N THR A 195 0.13 21.21 5.99
CA THR A 195 0.95 21.59 4.84
C THR A 195 0.64 22.99 4.35
N GLU A 196 0.26 23.88 5.28
CA GLU A 196 -0.10 25.19 4.92
C GLU A 196 0.86 25.82 4.02
N GLY A 197 1.66 26.39 4.22
CA GLY A 197 2.56 27.04 3.34
C GLY A 197 1.89 27.35 2.00
N SER A 198 2.60 27.10 0.97
CA SER A 198 2.21 27.53 -0.36
C SER A 198 1.24 26.60 -1.08
N VAL A 199 1.23 25.32 -0.79
CA VAL A 199 0.51 24.34 -1.62
C VAL A 199 -0.76 23.76 -1.01
N SER A 200 -1.13 24.12 0.20
CA SER A 200 -2.40 23.73 0.82
C SER A 200 -3.63 24.20 0.02
N ARG A 201 -3.45 25.23 -0.82
CA ARG A 201 -4.47 25.70 -1.75
C ARG A 201 -4.22 25.12 -3.13
N ILE A 202 -5.28 24.68 -3.76
CA ILE A 202 -5.21 24.04 -5.09
C ILE A 202 -4.50 24.90 -6.14
N GLU A 203 -4.68 26.23 -6.11
CA GLU A 203 -4.05 27.13 -7.07
C GLU A 203 -2.53 27.14 -6.95
N ARG A 204 -2.01 27.04 -5.73
CA ARG A 204 -0.57 26.99 -5.46
C ARG A 204 0.02 25.65 -5.87
N TYR A 205 -0.68 24.56 -5.54
CA TYR A 205 -0.31 23.23 -5.99
C TYR A 205 -0.25 23.15 -7.52
N VAL A 206 -1.26 23.67 -8.21
CA VAL A 206 -1.32 23.73 -9.68
C VAL A 206 -0.15 24.53 -10.24
N GLN A 207 0.16 25.70 -9.66
CA GLN A 207 1.29 26.51 -10.09
C GLN A 207 2.62 25.74 -9.94
N MET A 208 2.84 25.10 -8.80
CA MET A 208 4.01 24.26 -8.54
C MET A 208 4.12 23.14 -9.58
N CYS A 209 3.03 22.42 -9.85
CA CYS A 209 3.03 21.33 -10.85
C CYS A 209 3.35 21.83 -12.27
N HIS A 210 2.80 23.00 -12.66
CA HIS A 210 3.13 23.60 -13.97
C HIS A 210 4.60 24.01 -14.07
N VAL A 211 5.19 24.52 -12.99
CA VAL A 211 6.62 24.86 -12.94
C VAL A 211 7.45 23.59 -13.12
N LEU A 212 7.14 22.54 -12.35
CA LEU A 212 7.85 21.28 -12.43
C LEU A 212 7.72 20.62 -13.82
N ASP A 213 6.53 20.53 -14.39
CA ASP A 213 6.34 19.92 -15.72
C ASP A 213 7.13 20.66 -16.80
N ARG A 214 7.13 22.01 -16.76
CA ARG A 214 7.93 22.85 -17.66
C ARG A 214 9.42 22.55 -17.50
N ARG A 215 9.92 22.46 -16.23
CA ARG A 215 11.32 22.20 -15.94
C ARG A 215 11.73 20.79 -16.40
N LEU A 216 10.96 19.77 -16.08
CA LEU A 216 11.19 18.39 -16.54
C LEU A 216 11.28 18.31 -18.07
N LYS A 217 10.44 19.05 -18.81
CA LYS A 217 10.49 19.12 -20.27
C LYS A 217 11.77 19.80 -20.77
N ALA A 218 12.14 20.92 -20.17
CA ALA A 218 13.33 21.68 -20.55
C ALA A 218 14.62 20.87 -20.36
N GLU A 219 14.66 20.00 -19.34
CA GLU A 219 15.82 19.16 -19.01
C GLU A 219 15.76 17.74 -19.63
N GLY A 220 14.74 17.44 -20.44
CA GLY A 220 14.61 16.13 -21.10
C GLY A 220 14.26 14.98 -20.14
N LEU A 221 13.76 15.30 -18.95
CA LEU A 221 13.39 14.30 -17.92
C LEU A 221 11.94 13.84 -18.08
N ARG A 222 11.08 14.69 -18.65
CA ARG A 222 9.63 14.44 -18.73
C ARG A 222 9.25 13.16 -19.48
N GLU A 223 10.05 12.74 -20.45
CA GLU A 223 9.83 11.50 -21.19
C GLU A 223 10.26 10.25 -20.42
N ARG A 224 11.00 10.43 -19.33
CA ARG A 224 11.51 9.34 -18.48
C ARG A 224 10.62 9.03 -17.32
N VAL A 225 9.83 10.01 -16.85
CA VAL A 225 8.95 9.88 -15.70
C VAL A 225 7.54 10.32 -16.00
N GLN A 226 6.58 9.65 -15.41
CA GLN A 226 5.18 10.04 -15.35
C GLN A 226 4.95 10.94 -14.13
N LEU A 227 4.09 11.94 -14.26
CA LEU A 227 3.62 12.74 -13.14
C LEU A 227 2.38 12.08 -12.53
N THR A 228 2.52 11.59 -11.33
CA THR A 228 1.41 11.11 -10.49
C THR A 228 0.98 12.25 -9.59
N LEU A 229 -0.18 12.84 -9.87
CA LEU A 229 -0.62 14.10 -9.28
C LEU A 229 -1.91 13.95 -8.49
N SER A 230 -2.23 14.97 -7.73
CA SER A 230 -3.13 15.09 -6.61
C SER A 230 -2.46 14.57 -5.34
N ASP A 231 -2.32 13.27 -5.18
CA ASP A 231 -1.72 12.60 -4.01
C ASP A 231 -2.34 13.11 -2.69
N ASP A 232 -3.65 13.46 -2.76
CA ASP A 232 -4.39 14.12 -1.71
C ASP A 232 -4.87 13.13 -0.65
N SER A 233 -4.99 13.61 0.58
CA SER A 233 -5.55 12.85 1.71
C SER A 233 -7.07 12.85 1.72
N ASP A 234 -7.71 13.72 0.96
CA ASP A 234 -9.14 14.07 0.99
C ASP A 234 -9.66 14.44 2.39
N GLY A 235 -8.75 14.68 3.32
CA GLY A 235 -9.08 15.07 4.69
C GLY A 235 -10.02 14.13 5.42
N GLY A 236 -10.23 12.91 4.92
CA GLY A 236 -11.18 11.97 5.48
C GLY A 236 -12.65 12.40 5.35
N THR A 237 -12.96 13.33 4.48
CA THR A 237 -14.28 13.97 4.43
C THR A 237 -15.22 13.40 3.37
N GLY A 238 -14.69 12.67 2.39
CA GLY A 238 -15.48 12.11 1.29
C GLY A 238 -15.93 13.12 0.24
N HIS A 239 -15.37 14.30 0.23
CA HIS A 239 -15.80 15.35 -0.70
C HIS A 239 -15.07 15.32 -2.04
N HIS A 240 -13.93 14.66 -2.13
CA HIS A 240 -13.10 14.57 -3.34
C HIS A 240 -12.83 15.94 -4.00
N THR A 241 -12.75 16.99 -3.18
CA THR A 241 -12.71 18.37 -3.68
C THR A 241 -11.36 18.67 -4.30
N PHE A 242 -10.28 18.26 -3.63
CA PHE A 242 -8.93 18.50 -4.12
C PHE A 242 -8.66 17.73 -5.42
N LEU A 243 -8.98 16.44 -5.45
CA LEU A 243 -8.84 15.61 -6.65
C LEU A 243 -9.67 16.17 -7.83
N ARG A 244 -10.91 16.61 -7.59
CA ARG A 244 -11.77 17.20 -8.63
C ARG A 244 -11.12 18.43 -9.27
N ASP A 245 -10.57 19.31 -8.43
CA ASP A 245 -9.93 20.53 -8.91
C ASP A 245 -8.59 20.23 -9.56
N ALA A 246 -7.80 19.28 -9.04
CA ALA A 246 -6.58 18.78 -9.67
C ALA A 246 -6.85 18.21 -11.06
N VAL A 247 -7.86 17.34 -11.21
CA VAL A 247 -8.27 16.80 -12.51
C VAL A 247 -8.65 17.90 -13.48
N ARG A 248 -9.34 18.94 -13.03
CA ARG A 248 -9.75 20.05 -13.89
C ARG A 248 -8.58 20.93 -14.32
N LEU A 249 -7.57 21.13 -13.47
CA LEU A 249 -6.54 22.16 -13.62
C LEU A 249 -5.17 21.62 -14.07
N LEU A 250 -4.92 20.31 -13.96
CA LEU A 250 -3.62 19.67 -14.23
C LEU A 250 -3.69 18.73 -15.45
N PRO A 251 -3.67 19.27 -16.68
CA PRO A 251 -3.67 18.44 -17.89
C PRO A 251 -2.39 17.61 -18.07
N GLU A 252 -1.29 17.99 -17.44
CA GLU A 252 0.01 17.31 -17.47
C GLU A 252 0.06 16.03 -16.63
N ALA A 253 -0.92 15.78 -15.77
CA ALA A 253 -0.99 14.54 -15.02
C ALA A 253 -1.04 13.32 -15.94
N ASP A 254 -0.23 12.32 -15.66
CA ASP A 254 -0.29 11.01 -16.34
C ASP A 254 -1.18 10.04 -15.56
N LEU A 255 -1.17 10.15 -14.25
CA LEU A 255 -1.95 9.37 -13.32
C LEU A 255 -2.47 10.30 -12.21
N PHE A 256 -3.71 10.13 -11.80
CA PHE A 256 -4.21 10.76 -10.58
C PHE A 256 -4.13 9.81 -9.41
N CYS A 257 -3.85 10.38 -8.24
CA CYS A 257 -3.62 9.63 -7.01
C CYS A 257 -4.35 10.31 -5.84
N SER A 258 -4.85 9.51 -4.92
CA SER A 258 -5.33 9.98 -3.60
C SER A 258 -5.08 8.91 -2.54
N HIS A 259 -5.18 9.30 -1.25
CA HIS A 259 -4.99 8.40 -0.12
C HIS A 259 -6.33 8.07 0.53
N THR A 260 -6.45 6.90 1.14
CA THR A 260 -7.65 6.52 1.85
C THR A 260 -7.37 5.78 3.15
N TYR A 261 -7.78 6.41 4.26
CA TYR A 261 -7.74 5.86 5.62
C TYR A 261 -9.13 5.90 6.27
N LEU A 262 -10.20 6.03 5.47
CA LEU A 262 -11.56 6.26 5.93
C LEU A 262 -12.28 5.00 6.40
N PHE A 263 -11.78 3.83 5.98
CA PHE A 263 -12.52 2.59 6.11
C PHE A 263 -12.13 1.82 7.36
N GLY A 264 -13.16 1.45 8.14
CA GLY A 264 -13.06 0.65 9.35
C GLY A 264 -13.83 -0.66 9.26
N TYR A 265 -13.89 -1.36 10.39
CA TYR A 265 -14.50 -2.69 10.48
C TYR A 265 -16.00 -2.70 10.18
N ASP A 266 -16.71 -1.62 10.46
CA ASP A 266 -18.14 -1.42 10.25
C ASP A 266 -18.49 -0.83 8.88
N THR A 267 -17.48 -0.40 8.10
CA THR A 267 -17.71 0.20 6.79
C THR A 267 -18.31 -0.83 5.82
N LEU A 268 -19.38 -0.45 5.13
CA LEU A 268 -20.04 -1.30 4.15
C LEU A 268 -19.21 -1.40 2.86
N ASN A 269 -19.26 -2.55 2.19
CA ASN A 269 -18.51 -2.76 0.94
C ASN A 269 -18.90 -1.77 -0.16
N ASP A 270 -20.20 -1.42 -0.24
CA ASP A 270 -20.67 -0.45 -1.24
C ASP A 270 -20.12 0.96 -0.99
N SER A 271 -19.86 1.32 0.27
CA SER A 271 -19.21 2.60 0.61
C SER A 271 -17.75 2.63 0.11
N ILE A 272 -16.98 1.56 0.34
CA ILE A 272 -15.60 1.45 -0.15
C ILE A 272 -15.58 1.54 -1.68
N THR A 273 -16.40 0.72 -2.33
CA THR A 273 -16.50 0.67 -3.80
C THR A 273 -17.02 1.99 -4.39
N GLY A 274 -17.98 2.62 -3.74
CA GLY A 274 -18.59 3.88 -4.18
C GLY A 274 -17.64 5.05 -4.08
N TRP A 275 -16.85 5.12 -3.01
CA TRP A 275 -15.84 6.12 -2.82
C TRP A 275 -14.82 6.06 -3.96
N GLU A 276 -14.21 4.91 -4.17
CA GLU A 276 -13.19 4.76 -5.21
C GLU A 276 -13.76 4.95 -6.63
N ARG A 277 -14.99 4.49 -6.86
CA ARG A 277 -15.64 4.73 -8.16
C ARG A 277 -15.77 6.22 -8.47
N THR A 278 -15.99 7.06 -7.46
CA THR A 278 -16.03 8.51 -7.63
C THR A 278 -14.67 9.04 -8.07
N ASN A 279 -13.57 8.62 -7.42
CA ASN A 279 -12.22 9.00 -7.80
C ASN A 279 -11.89 8.61 -9.24
N VAL A 280 -12.18 7.35 -9.59
CA VAL A 280 -11.97 6.83 -10.96
C VAL A 280 -12.79 7.61 -12.01
N GLN A 281 -14.04 7.95 -11.70
CA GLN A 281 -14.89 8.74 -12.59
C GLN A 281 -14.36 10.18 -12.77
N LEU A 282 -13.81 10.78 -11.72
CA LEU A 282 -13.15 12.09 -11.82
C LEU A 282 -11.92 12.00 -12.73
N ALA A 283 -11.00 11.09 -12.49
CA ALA A 283 -9.81 10.90 -13.33
C ALA A 283 -10.17 10.62 -14.79
N ALA A 284 -11.20 9.81 -15.03
CA ALA A 284 -11.68 9.46 -16.37
C ALA A 284 -12.20 10.66 -17.17
N GLN A 285 -12.58 11.79 -16.56
CA GLN A 285 -12.94 13.03 -17.25
C GLN A 285 -11.78 13.59 -18.09
N ARG A 286 -10.54 13.22 -17.75
CA ARG A 286 -9.32 13.54 -18.51
C ARG A 286 -8.75 12.35 -19.27
N GLY A 287 -9.46 11.23 -19.33
CA GLY A 287 -8.95 10.00 -19.93
C GLY A 287 -7.78 9.40 -19.15
N LYS A 288 -7.70 9.70 -17.83
CA LYS A 288 -6.63 9.21 -16.95
C LYS A 288 -7.16 8.16 -16.01
N ARG A 289 -6.23 7.36 -15.44
CA ARG A 289 -6.51 6.34 -14.45
C ARG A 289 -6.34 6.92 -13.04
N HIS A 290 -6.85 6.22 -12.04
CA HIS A 290 -6.70 6.54 -10.63
C HIS A 290 -5.99 5.41 -9.90
N PHE A 291 -5.01 5.76 -9.08
CA PHE A 291 -4.27 4.86 -8.19
C PHE A 291 -4.44 5.32 -6.74
N VAL A 292 -4.56 4.41 -5.81
CA VAL A 292 -4.59 4.75 -4.38
C VAL A 292 -3.16 4.75 -3.84
N GLY A 293 -2.58 5.94 -3.63
CA GLY A 293 -1.17 6.11 -3.22
C GLY A 293 -0.87 5.55 -1.85
N GLU A 294 -1.83 5.70 -0.94
CA GLU A 294 -1.77 5.12 0.40
C GLU A 294 -3.12 4.59 0.84
N PHE A 295 -3.12 3.44 1.49
CA PHE A 295 -4.28 2.96 2.21
C PHE A 295 -3.90 2.23 3.50
N GLY A 296 -4.81 2.28 4.47
CA GLY A 296 -4.69 1.62 5.76
C GLY A 296 -6.03 1.55 6.48
N SER A 297 -6.00 1.32 7.79
CA SER A 297 -7.17 1.31 8.66
C SER A 297 -7.47 2.72 9.19
N ASN A 298 -8.74 3.04 9.40
CA ASN A 298 -9.15 4.28 10.06
C ASN A 298 -8.98 4.25 11.59
N GLN A 299 -8.41 3.18 12.15
CA GLN A 299 -8.24 3.01 13.60
C GLN A 299 -7.01 3.75 14.15
N ALA A 300 -6.64 4.86 13.52
CA ALA A 300 -5.49 5.65 13.93
C ALA A 300 -5.61 6.17 15.37
N VAL A 301 -4.49 6.08 16.09
CA VAL A 301 -4.27 6.76 17.37
C VAL A 301 -3.14 7.76 17.13
N GLY A 302 -3.49 8.92 16.59
CA GLY A 302 -2.49 9.84 16.06
C GLY A 302 -1.82 9.31 14.78
N SER A 303 -0.84 10.03 14.25
CA SER A 303 -0.13 9.69 13.00
C SER A 303 0.88 8.55 13.13
N THR A 304 1.22 8.15 14.36
CA THR A 304 2.35 7.25 14.62
C THR A 304 1.95 5.80 14.88
N ARG A 305 0.67 5.53 15.14
CA ARG A 305 0.20 4.18 15.46
C ARG A 305 -1.28 4.00 15.15
N GLN A 306 -1.67 2.75 14.82
CA GLN A 306 -3.07 2.33 14.69
C GLN A 306 -3.41 1.30 15.76
N ARG A 307 -4.58 1.42 16.40
CA ARG A 307 -5.01 0.56 17.53
C ARG A 307 -5.07 -0.91 17.17
N ASP A 308 -5.42 -1.20 15.93
CA ASP A 308 -5.63 -2.54 15.41
C ASP A 308 -4.39 -3.14 14.74
N ILE A 309 -3.23 -2.49 14.85
CA ILE A 309 -2.02 -2.85 14.07
C ILE A 309 -1.55 -4.30 14.30
N ASP A 310 -1.78 -4.83 15.49
CA ASP A 310 -1.41 -6.20 15.87
C ASP A 310 -2.61 -7.18 15.85
N LEU A 311 -3.81 -6.71 15.46
CA LEU A 311 -5.00 -7.57 15.45
C LEU A 311 -5.09 -8.38 14.15
N PRO A 312 -5.36 -9.70 14.23
CA PRO A 312 -5.56 -10.53 13.04
C PRO A 312 -6.69 -10.07 12.12
N GLU A 313 -7.76 -9.51 12.69
CA GLU A 313 -8.92 -8.99 11.96
C GLU A 313 -8.56 -7.86 10.99
N ARG A 314 -7.48 -7.11 11.28
CA ARG A 314 -6.96 -6.07 10.37
C ARG A 314 -6.61 -6.65 8.99
N GLY A 315 -6.05 -7.86 8.93
CA GLY A 315 -5.74 -8.50 7.65
C GLY A 315 -6.99 -8.74 6.79
N VAL A 316 -8.12 -9.10 7.41
CA VAL A 316 -9.40 -9.25 6.71
C VAL A 316 -9.95 -7.89 6.26
N LEU A 317 -9.81 -6.84 7.10
CA LEU A 317 -10.18 -5.47 6.73
C LEU A 317 -9.38 -5.00 5.51
N MET A 318 -8.05 -5.19 5.50
CA MET A 318 -7.21 -4.84 4.36
C MET A 318 -7.68 -5.56 3.09
N GLY A 319 -8.03 -6.84 3.19
CA GLY A 319 -8.61 -7.60 2.09
C GLY A 319 -9.91 -6.99 1.55
N ARG A 320 -10.81 -6.56 2.44
CA ARG A 320 -12.06 -5.89 2.06
C ARG A 320 -11.81 -4.55 1.37
N ILE A 321 -10.89 -3.76 1.90
CA ILE A 321 -10.50 -2.48 1.29
C ILE A 321 -9.96 -2.71 -0.12
N VAL A 322 -8.98 -3.58 -0.30
CA VAL A 322 -8.40 -3.89 -1.62
C VAL A 322 -9.49 -4.38 -2.60
N ILE A 323 -10.37 -5.30 -2.19
CA ILE A 323 -11.47 -5.79 -3.03
C ILE A 323 -12.40 -4.63 -3.42
N GLY A 324 -12.74 -3.76 -2.48
CA GLY A 324 -13.62 -2.61 -2.73
C GLY A 324 -12.99 -1.59 -3.69
N LEU A 325 -11.70 -1.25 -3.51
CA LEU A 325 -10.95 -0.36 -4.39
C LEU A 325 -10.88 -0.92 -5.81
N LEU A 326 -10.55 -2.19 -5.97
CA LEU A 326 -10.51 -2.85 -7.28
C LEU A 326 -11.90 -2.87 -7.95
N ASN A 327 -12.96 -3.19 -7.20
CA ASN A 327 -14.33 -3.15 -7.72
C ASN A 327 -14.80 -1.71 -8.03
N GLY A 328 -14.21 -0.71 -7.40
CA GLY A 328 -14.41 0.71 -7.70
C GLY A 328 -13.73 1.15 -8.98
N GLY A 329 -12.71 0.43 -9.44
CA GLY A 329 -11.99 0.67 -10.68
C GLY A 329 -10.57 1.24 -10.46
N ALA A 330 -10.04 1.24 -9.23
CA ALA A 330 -8.64 1.60 -8.99
C ALA A 330 -7.70 0.78 -9.86
N THR A 331 -6.69 1.41 -10.42
CA THR A 331 -5.64 0.69 -11.16
C THR A 331 -4.65 -0.04 -10.25
N GLY A 332 -4.70 0.24 -8.95
CA GLY A 332 -3.89 -0.39 -7.91
C GLY A 332 -3.93 0.42 -6.63
N ALA A 333 -3.23 -0.07 -5.62
CA ALA A 333 -3.14 0.62 -4.32
C ALA A 333 -1.83 0.27 -3.61
N SER A 334 -1.20 1.24 -2.92
CA SER A 334 -0.03 1.01 -2.08
C SER A 334 -0.41 0.97 -0.60
N TYR A 335 0.06 -0.07 0.08
CA TYR A 335 -0.14 -0.21 1.53
C TYR A 335 0.85 0.70 2.29
N TRP A 336 0.35 1.45 3.24
CA TRP A 336 1.16 2.23 4.18
C TRP A 336 1.28 1.47 5.51
N SER A 337 2.45 0.95 5.89
CA SER A 337 3.73 0.95 5.21
C SER A 337 4.36 -0.44 5.28
N LEU A 338 5.49 -0.65 4.59
CA LEU A 338 6.18 -1.94 4.57
C LEU A 338 6.60 -2.42 5.96
N MET A 339 7.23 -1.53 6.73
CA MET A 339 7.78 -1.82 8.05
C MET A 339 7.64 -0.60 8.96
N ASP A 340 7.81 -0.80 10.25
CA ASP A 340 7.89 0.31 11.19
C ASP A 340 9.06 1.24 10.80
N GLN A 341 8.85 2.53 10.96
CA GLN A 341 9.79 3.57 10.54
C GLN A 341 10.33 4.31 11.76
N TYR A 342 11.64 4.38 11.88
CA TYR A 342 12.31 5.08 12.96
C TYR A 342 13.03 6.33 12.46
N TYR A 343 12.62 7.50 12.92
CA TYR A 343 13.13 8.77 12.43
C TYR A 343 14.21 9.37 13.33
N SER A 344 13.99 9.41 14.64
CA SER A 344 14.95 10.03 15.57
C SER A 344 14.64 9.69 17.03
N LEU A 345 15.63 9.92 17.89
CA LEU A 345 15.41 10.17 19.32
C LEU A 345 14.79 11.56 19.43
N GLY A 346 13.55 11.64 19.92
CA GLY A 346 12.88 12.92 20.11
C GLY A 346 13.61 13.75 21.17
N GLU A 347 14.14 14.90 20.76
CA GLU A 347 15.00 15.74 21.60
C GLU A 347 14.27 16.37 22.78
N ALA A 348 12.98 16.67 22.66
CA ALA A 348 12.25 17.47 23.65
C ALA A 348 11.64 16.67 24.80
N GLN A 349 11.46 15.34 24.70
CA GLN A 349 10.69 14.55 25.66
C GLN A 349 11.28 13.16 25.97
N GLY A 350 12.43 12.80 25.42
CA GLY A 350 13.00 11.46 25.58
C GLY A 350 12.22 10.35 24.85
N HIS A 351 11.32 10.71 23.95
CA HIS A 351 10.51 9.79 23.18
C HIS A 351 11.16 9.51 21.81
N HIS A 352 11.12 8.25 21.41
CA HIS A 352 11.54 7.89 20.07
C HIS A 352 10.47 8.33 19.06
N ASN A 353 10.88 9.06 18.04
CA ASN A 353 10.02 9.40 16.91
C ASN A 353 9.98 8.20 15.94
N MET A 354 8.91 7.41 16.04
CA MET A 354 8.74 6.18 15.28
C MET A 354 7.30 6.01 14.83
N GLN A 355 7.10 5.57 13.59
CA GLN A 355 5.80 5.12 13.11
C GLN A 355 5.70 3.59 13.22
N GLN A 356 4.68 3.10 13.92
CA GLN A 356 4.40 1.68 14.12
C GLN A 356 3.22 1.23 13.24
N LEU A 357 3.41 1.31 11.92
CA LEU A 357 2.38 1.04 10.91
C LEU A 357 2.74 -0.12 9.96
N GLY A 358 3.93 -0.69 10.13
CA GLY A 358 4.50 -1.67 9.23
C GLY A 358 3.90 -3.07 9.31
N LEU A 359 4.22 -3.88 8.31
CA LEU A 359 3.85 -5.30 8.25
C LEU A 359 4.66 -6.16 9.24
N TRP A 360 5.73 -5.62 9.80
CA TRP A 360 6.50 -6.21 10.89
C TRP A 360 7.01 -5.15 11.85
N LYS A 361 7.29 -5.59 13.06
CA LYS A 361 7.81 -4.75 14.13
C LYS A 361 9.29 -4.48 13.91
N HIS A 362 9.74 -3.33 14.37
CA HIS A 362 11.17 -3.01 14.38
C HIS A 362 11.92 -3.81 15.47
N LEU A 363 13.25 -3.61 15.53
CA LEU A 363 14.07 -4.21 16.60
C LEU A 363 13.64 -3.79 17.98
N GLN A 364 14.04 -4.60 18.94
CA GLN A 364 13.66 -4.51 20.33
C GLN A 364 14.24 -3.31 21.08
N GLN A 365 13.40 -2.36 21.44
CA GLN A 365 13.59 -1.64 22.70
C GLN A 365 12.22 -1.23 23.22
N GLU A 366 12.03 -1.25 24.54
CA GLU A 366 10.90 -0.61 25.18
C GLU A 366 10.99 0.89 24.88
N TYR A 367 10.10 1.38 24.05
CA TYR A 367 10.00 2.81 23.81
C TYR A 367 9.25 3.43 24.96
N PRO A 368 9.75 4.51 25.57
CA PRO A 368 8.90 5.33 26.42
C PRO A 368 7.78 5.88 25.51
N CYS A 369 6.59 5.38 25.74
CA CYS A 369 5.38 5.90 25.10
C CYS A 369 5.01 7.21 25.77
N ASP A 370 4.45 8.14 25.01
CA ASP A 370 3.73 9.21 25.65
C ASP A 370 2.51 8.62 26.38
N SER A 371 1.98 9.36 27.36
CA SER A 371 0.89 8.90 28.22
C SER A 371 -0.42 8.60 27.47
N THR A 372 -0.48 8.79 26.18
CA THR A 372 -1.66 8.63 25.32
C THR A 372 -1.58 7.40 24.41
N GLN A 373 -0.45 6.71 24.36
CA GLN A 373 -0.22 5.56 23.49
C GLN A 373 0.21 4.32 24.27
N ASP A 374 -0.46 3.19 24.05
CA ASP A 374 -0.01 1.89 24.55
C ASP A 374 1.28 1.48 23.86
N CYS A 375 2.33 1.21 24.62
CA CYS A 375 3.59 0.71 24.08
C CYS A 375 3.42 -0.68 23.49
N LEU A 376 3.87 -0.89 22.25
CA LEU A 376 3.99 -2.23 21.72
C LEU A 376 5.27 -2.86 22.26
N PRO A 377 5.20 -4.11 22.76
CA PRO A 377 6.41 -4.81 23.16
C PRO A 377 7.34 -4.93 21.97
N ALA A 378 8.59 -4.72 22.25
CA ALA A 378 9.70 -4.94 21.37
C ALA A 378 9.70 -6.39 20.86
N ALA A 379 10.03 -6.58 19.58
CA ALA A 379 10.14 -7.93 19.04
C ALA A 379 11.02 -7.93 17.79
N ASP A 380 12.11 -8.66 17.82
CA ASP A 380 13.11 -8.86 16.76
C ASP A 380 12.52 -9.01 15.36
N TYR A 381 12.10 -7.92 14.74
CA TYR A 381 11.44 -7.91 13.43
C TYR A 381 10.24 -8.89 13.32
N ALA A 382 9.50 -9.12 14.41
CA ALA A 382 8.37 -10.05 14.40
C ALA A 382 7.32 -9.63 13.38
N LEU A 383 6.86 -10.58 12.58
CA LEU A 383 5.80 -10.36 11.60
C LEU A 383 4.49 -10.03 12.32
N ARG A 384 3.75 -9.06 11.80
CA ARG A 384 2.37 -8.82 12.21
C ARG A 384 1.40 -9.70 11.42
N PRO A 385 0.21 -9.99 11.94
CA PRO A 385 -0.77 -10.81 11.23
C PRO A 385 -1.07 -10.33 9.82
N GLN A 386 -1.19 -9.03 9.61
CA GLN A 386 -1.47 -8.47 8.27
C GLN A 386 -0.36 -8.68 7.23
N TYR A 387 0.87 -9.05 7.63
CA TYR A 387 1.90 -9.50 6.68
C TYR A 387 1.37 -10.64 5.82
N HIS A 388 0.77 -11.64 6.44
CA HIS A 388 0.25 -12.81 5.74
C HIS A 388 -0.96 -12.48 4.86
N ALA A 389 -1.81 -11.55 5.30
CA ALA A 389 -2.91 -11.06 4.48
C ALA A 389 -2.41 -10.28 3.26
N MET A 390 -1.46 -9.36 3.45
CA MET A 390 -0.88 -8.59 2.35
C MET A 390 -0.10 -9.48 1.37
N ARG A 391 0.60 -10.48 1.86
CA ARG A 391 1.24 -11.49 1.02
C ARG A 391 0.23 -12.24 0.14
N LEU A 392 -0.89 -12.66 0.70
CA LEU A 392 -1.96 -13.31 -0.06
C LEU A 392 -2.53 -12.36 -1.13
N LEU A 393 -2.78 -11.10 -0.77
CA LEU A 393 -3.34 -10.09 -1.68
C LEU A 393 -2.35 -9.73 -2.80
N SER A 394 -1.10 -9.47 -2.50
CA SER A 394 -0.10 -9.07 -3.48
C SER A 394 0.19 -10.16 -4.50
N HIS A 395 0.22 -11.44 -4.07
CA HIS A 395 0.33 -12.57 -5.00
C HIS A 395 -0.88 -12.75 -5.90
N ALA A 396 -2.05 -12.32 -5.47
CA ALA A 396 -3.29 -12.41 -6.25
C ALA A 396 -3.49 -11.21 -7.19
N VAL A 397 -3.14 -10.00 -6.73
CA VAL A 397 -3.39 -8.72 -7.44
C VAL A 397 -2.12 -8.29 -8.16
N GLN A 398 -1.82 -8.99 -9.25
CA GLN A 398 -0.61 -8.78 -10.04
C GLN A 398 -0.83 -7.74 -11.16
N SER A 399 0.24 -7.01 -11.49
CA SER A 399 0.25 -6.08 -12.62
C SER A 399 -0.16 -6.75 -13.93
N GLY A 400 -0.86 -6.03 -14.79
CA GLY A 400 -1.39 -6.55 -16.05
C GLY A 400 -2.63 -7.44 -15.93
N SER A 401 -3.11 -7.68 -14.71
CA SER A 401 -4.39 -8.36 -14.49
C SER A 401 -5.56 -7.45 -14.83
N VAL A 402 -6.67 -8.03 -15.25
CA VAL A 402 -7.95 -7.34 -15.51
C VAL A 402 -8.91 -7.68 -14.39
N VAL A 403 -9.51 -6.66 -13.78
CA VAL A 403 -10.52 -6.82 -12.72
C VAL A 403 -11.90 -6.99 -13.35
N PHE A 404 -12.63 -7.97 -12.85
CA PHE A 404 -14.05 -8.20 -13.14
C PHE A 404 -14.82 -8.05 -11.83
N PRO A 405 -15.50 -6.94 -11.59
CA PRO A 405 -16.18 -6.68 -10.32
C PRO A 405 -17.21 -7.75 -9.99
N ILE A 406 -17.32 -8.09 -8.70
CA ILE A 406 -18.35 -8.96 -8.16
C ILE A 406 -19.15 -8.20 -7.10
N HIS A 407 -20.46 -8.13 -7.28
CA HIS A 407 -21.37 -7.65 -6.27
C HIS A 407 -21.98 -8.85 -5.54
N THR A 408 -21.71 -8.97 -4.23
CA THR A 408 -22.19 -10.12 -3.43
C THR A 408 -23.62 -9.96 -2.93
N GLY A 409 -24.14 -8.74 -2.92
CA GLY A 409 -25.40 -8.41 -2.27
C GLY A 409 -25.36 -8.48 -0.73
N HIS A 410 -24.21 -8.85 -0.15
CA HIS A 410 -24.01 -8.87 1.29
C HIS A 410 -23.21 -7.64 1.74
N PRO A 411 -23.66 -6.89 2.77
CA PRO A 411 -23.03 -5.60 3.11
C PRO A 411 -21.57 -5.72 3.54
N MET A 412 -21.17 -6.85 4.12
CA MET A 412 -19.86 -7.03 4.71
C MET A 412 -18.98 -8.07 3.99
N VAL A 413 -19.56 -9.07 3.33
CA VAL A 413 -18.80 -10.07 2.57
C VAL A 413 -18.42 -9.49 1.22
N ALA A 414 -17.12 -9.39 0.94
CA ALA A 414 -16.59 -8.84 -0.30
C ALA A 414 -16.06 -9.93 -1.23
N ALA A 415 -16.18 -9.71 -2.53
CA ALA A 415 -15.57 -10.56 -3.55
C ALA A 415 -15.17 -9.75 -4.79
N THR A 416 -14.13 -10.19 -5.48
CA THR A 416 -13.75 -9.72 -6.81
C THR A 416 -13.15 -10.85 -7.62
N ALA A 417 -13.12 -10.72 -8.94
CA ALA A 417 -12.45 -11.65 -9.83
C ALA A 417 -11.37 -10.91 -10.62
N LEU A 418 -10.22 -11.55 -10.78
CA LEU A 418 -9.12 -11.07 -11.58
C LEU A 418 -8.81 -12.09 -12.67
N ARG A 419 -8.42 -11.59 -13.84
CA ARG A 419 -7.92 -12.41 -14.93
C ARG A 419 -6.51 -11.94 -15.28
N SER A 420 -5.52 -12.80 -15.04
CA SER A 420 -4.13 -12.45 -15.35
C SER A 420 -3.90 -12.27 -16.85
N ALA A 421 -2.77 -11.66 -17.24
CA ALA A 421 -2.35 -11.51 -18.63
C ALA A 421 -2.26 -12.87 -19.37
N GLN A 422 -2.02 -13.98 -18.64
CA GLN A 422 -2.02 -15.34 -19.18
C GLN A 422 -3.43 -15.98 -19.23
N GLY A 423 -4.48 -15.22 -18.90
CA GLY A 423 -5.88 -15.64 -18.95
C GLY A 423 -6.33 -16.51 -17.76
N ARG A 424 -5.54 -16.63 -16.70
CA ARG A 424 -5.88 -17.39 -15.47
C ARG A 424 -6.79 -16.56 -14.56
N TRP A 425 -7.77 -17.22 -13.97
CA TRP A 425 -8.70 -16.62 -13.04
C TRP A 425 -8.25 -16.75 -11.60
N THR A 426 -8.42 -15.68 -10.84
CA THR A 426 -8.29 -15.61 -9.39
C THR A 426 -9.51 -14.93 -8.81
N TYR A 427 -10.10 -15.52 -7.76
CA TYR A 427 -11.15 -14.89 -6.97
C TYR A 427 -10.57 -14.53 -5.63
N LEU A 428 -10.77 -13.27 -5.22
CA LEU A 428 -10.50 -12.80 -3.87
C LEU A 428 -11.82 -12.67 -3.12
N LEU A 429 -11.87 -13.17 -1.89
CA LEU A 429 -13.07 -13.14 -1.05
C LEU A 429 -12.68 -12.79 0.38
N ALA A 430 -13.45 -11.92 1.02
CA ALA A 430 -13.27 -11.55 2.42
C ALA A 430 -14.56 -11.69 3.20
N ASN A 431 -14.51 -12.37 4.35
CA ASN A 431 -15.61 -12.55 5.28
C ASN A 431 -15.22 -12.03 6.67
N PRO A 432 -15.59 -10.83 7.08
CA PRO A 432 -15.31 -10.32 8.42
C PRO A 432 -16.30 -10.85 9.48
N THR A 433 -17.37 -11.55 9.06
CA THR A 433 -18.42 -11.98 9.99
C THR A 433 -17.98 -13.21 10.80
N SER A 434 -18.66 -13.45 11.92
CA SER A 434 -18.46 -14.64 12.75
C SER A 434 -19.04 -15.93 12.17
N GLU A 435 -19.80 -15.84 11.07
CA GLU A 435 -20.49 -16.96 10.46
C GLU A 435 -19.81 -17.41 9.17
N PRO A 436 -19.66 -18.72 8.92
CA PRO A 436 -19.22 -19.21 7.63
C PRO A 436 -20.26 -18.89 6.55
N ARG A 437 -19.82 -18.67 5.33
CA ARG A 437 -20.70 -18.35 4.19
C ARG A 437 -20.40 -19.28 3.01
N VAL A 438 -21.45 -19.73 2.35
CA VAL A 438 -21.31 -20.41 1.05
C VAL A 438 -21.44 -19.36 -0.05
N ILE A 439 -20.42 -19.26 -0.88
CA ILE A 439 -20.41 -18.31 -2.01
C ILE A 439 -20.53 -19.12 -3.31
N ASN A 440 -21.54 -18.83 -4.11
CA ASN A 440 -21.69 -19.42 -5.44
C ASN A 440 -21.44 -18.37 -6.51
N ILE A 441 -20.28 -18.44 -7.16
CA ILE A 441 -19.85 -17.50 -8.19
C ILE A 441 -20.17 -18.06 -9.55
N SER A 442 -21.04 -17.40 -10.32
CA SER A 442 -21.24 -17.63 -11.74
C SER A 442 -20.27 -16.81 -12.57
N ASN A 443 -19.43 -17.47 -13.34
CA ASN A 443 -18.48 -16.84 -14.26
C ASN A 443 -18.73 -17.34 -15.70
N THR A 444 -19.38 -16.53 -16.49
CA THR A 444 -19.71 -16.85 -17.90
C THR A 444 -18.51 -16.86 -18.81
N HIS A 445 -17.37 -16.32 -18.36
CA HIS A 445 -16.11 -16.31 -19.10
C HIS A 445 -15.31 -17.61 -18.92
N LEU A 446 -15.65 -18.45 -17.92
CA LEU A 446 -14.98 -19.74 -17.74
C LEU A 446 -15.35 -20.71 -18.86
N ARG A 447 -14.34 -21.26 -19.52
CA ARG A 447 -14.50 -22.31 -20.51
C ARG A 447 -14.06 -23.66 -19.94
N GLY A 448 -14.93 -24.66 -20.09
CA GLY A 448 -14.66 -26.02 -19.63
C GLY A 448 -14.61 -26.17 -18.09
N LYS A 449 -14.05 -27.28 -17.66
CA LYS A 449 -13.82 -27.57 -16.23
C LYS A 449 -12.46 -27.02 -15.84
N LYS A 450 -12.41 -26.19 -14.81
CA LYS A 450 -11.20 -25.60 -14.27
C LYS A 450 -10.94 -26.13 -12.86
N LYS A 451 -9.65 -26.23 -12.50
CA LYS A 451 -9.20 -26.52 -11.15
C LYS A 451 -8.69 -25.22 -10.53
N PHE A 452 -8.94 -25.04 -9.25
CA PHE A 452 -8.48 -23.89 -8.47
C PHE A 452 -7.78 -24.38 -7.21
N GLN A 453 -6.74 -23.66 -6.82
CA GLN A 453 -6.06 -23.80 -5.52
C GLN A 453 -6.58 -22.71 -4.58
N LEU A 454 -6.75 -23.08 -3.32
CA LEU A 454 -7.17 -22.16 -2.27
C LEU A 454 -5.99 -21.82 -1.39
N HIS A 455 -5.86 -20.53 -1.12
CA HIS A 455 -4.99 -19.99 -0.08
C HIS A 455 -5.85 -19.14 0.84
N SER A 456 -5.61 -19.24 2.14
CA SER A 456 -6.42 -18.50 3.11
C SER A 456 -5.56 -17.80 4.13
N TYR A 457 -6.06 -16.65 4.55
CA TYR A 457 -5.70 -15.97 5.77
C TYR A 457 -6.91 -16.04 6.71
N LEU A 458 -6.72 -16.55 7.92
CA LEU A 458 -7.74 -16.61 8.96
C LEU A 458 -7.40 -15.59 10.05
N SER A 459 -8.38 -15.26 10.88
CA SER A 459 -8.23 -14.27 11.97
C SER A 459 -7.25 -14.68 13.07
N ASP A 460 -6.75 -15.91 13.07
CA ASP A 460 -5.65 -16.35 13.93
C ASP A 460 -4.25 -15.93 13.43
N GLY A 461 -4.18 -15.24 12.29
CA GLY A 461 -2.94 -14.75 11.70
C GLY A 461 -2.15 -15.78 10.90
N PHE A 462 -2.67 -16.99 10.69
CA PHE A 462 -1.99 -18.03 9.93
C PHE A 462 -2.49 -18.13 8.48
N LEU A 463 -1.55 -18.23 7.56
CA LEU A 463 -1.83 -18.57 6.18
C LEU A 463 -1.93 -20.10 6.05
N LEU A 464 -3.12 -20.64 6.21
CA LEU A 464 -3.36 -22.07 6.08
C LEU A 464 -4.03 -22.38 4.74
N PRO A 465 -3.67 -23.47 4.06
CA PRO A 465 -4.50 -23.99 3.00
C PRO A 465 -5.83 -24.46 3.61
N VAL A 466 -6.94 -23.84 3.18
CA VAL A 466 -8.26 -24.27 3.64
C VAL A 466 -8.58 -25.65 3.06
N SER A 467 -8.74 -26.65 3.93
CA SER A 467 -9.39 -27.88 3.54
C SER A 467 -10.89 -27.59 3.35
N GLN A 468 -11.39 -27.74 2.14
CA GLN A 468 -12.84 -27.79 1.91
C GLN A 468 -13.43 -29.00 2.66
N PRO A 469 -14.74 -29.04 2.92
CA PRO A 469 -15.38 -30.18 3.61
C PRO A 469 -15.05 -31.56 3.05
N SER A 470 -14.53 -31.61 1.80
CA SER A 470 -14.03 -32.81 1.14
C SER A 470 -12.58 -33.16 1.48
N GLY A 471 -11.91 -32.43 2.37
CA GLY A 471 -10.50 -32.62 2.70
C GLY A 471 -9.50 -32.23 1.60
N THR A 472 -9.93 -31.46 0.58
CA THR A 472 -9.06 -31.05 -0.53
C THR A 472 -8.85 -29.53 -0.53
N THR A 473 -7.60 -29.10 -0.77
CA THR A 473 -7.25 -27.69 -1.01
C THR A 473 -7.58 -27.25 -2.45
N THR A 474 -8.22 -28.11 -3.23
CA THR A 474 -8.50 -27.89 -4.65
C THR A 474 -10.01 -27.89 -4.92
N LEU A 475 -10.49 -26.84 -5.58
CA LEU A 475 -11.86 -26.73 -6.09
C LEU A 475 -11.90 -26.99 -7.58
N LYS A 476 -13.09 -27.42 -8.06
CA LYS A 476 -13.36 -27.57 -9.50
C LYS A 476 -14.58 -26.75 -9.88
N SER A 477 -14.50 -26.01 -10.97
CA SER A 477 -15.67 -25.37 -11.55
C SER A 477 -16.57 -26.42 -12.23
N ARG A 478 -17.89 -26.16 -12.20
CA ARG A 478 -18.90 -26.95 -12.94
C ARG A 478 -19.80 -25.96 -13.69
N HIS A 479 -19.90 -26.08 -15.00
CA HIS A 479 -20.77 -25.25 -15.85
C HIS A 479 -20.61 -23.74 -15.60
N GLY A 480 -19.35 -23.26 -15.45
CA GLY A 480 -19.05 -21.87 -15.18
C GLY A 480 -19.31 -21.42 -13.72
N GLN A 481 -19.67 -22.32 -12.83
CA GLN A 481 -19.88 -22.02 -11.41
C GLN A 481 -18.69 -22.49 -10.55
N VAL A 482 -18.37 -21.69 -9.55
CA VAL A 482 -17.40 -22.00 -8.49
C VAL A 482 -18.10 -21.84 -7.15
N ILE A 483 -18.19 -22.92 -6.38
CA ILE A 483 -18.81 -22.89 -5.04
C ILE A 483 -17.68 -22.95 -4.00
N ILE A 484 -17.68 -21.97 -3.09
CA ILE A 484 -16.64 -21.76 -2.11
C ILE A 484 -17.26 -21.70 -0.73
N LEU A 485 -16.75 -22.49 0.21
CA LEU A 485 -17.02 -22.27 1.62
C LEU A 485 -16.01 -21.21 2.11
N LEU A 486 -16.52 -20.07 2.51
CA LEU A 486 -15.76 -18.95 3.04
C LEU A 486 -15.86 -18.97 4.57
N PRO A 487 -14.77 -19.33 5.28
CA PRO A 487 -14.78 -19.39 6.74
C PRO A 487 -15.12 -18.05 7.40
N PRO A 488 -15.53 -18.04 8.67
CA PRO A 488 -15.67 -16.78 9.42
C PRO A 488 -14.33 -16.07 9.55
N ARG A 489 -14.35 -14.75 9.62
CA ARG A 489 -13.17 -13.89 9.83
C ARG A 489 -11.97 -14.28 8.97
N SER A 490 -12.20 -14.39 7.65
CA SER A 490 -11.20 -14.91 6.72
C SER A 490 -11.06 -14.10 5.45
N LEU A 491 -9.88 -14.22 4.83
CA LEU A 491 -9.58 -13.74 3.50
C LEU A 491 -9.09 -14.94 2.66
N LEU A 492 -9.65 -15.15 1.48
CA LEU A 492 -9.30 -16.24 0.57
C LEU A 492 -8.83 -15.72 -0.78
N SER A 493 -7.82 -16.41 -1.34
CA SER A 493 -7.49 -16.38 -2.76
C SER A 493 -7.76 -17.75 -3.37
N VAL A 494 -8.56 -17.78 -4.43
CA VAL A 494 -8.97 -19.00 -5.15
C VAL A 494 -8.50 -18.87 -6.59
N SER A 495 -7.34 -19.47 -6.92
CA SER A 495 -6.61 -19.19 -8.16
C SER A 495 -6.45 -20.43 -9.02
N GLU A 496 -6.55 -20.31 -10.36
CA GLU A 496 -6.11 -21.35 -11.28
C GLU A 496 -4.60 -21.59 -11.08
N PRO A 497 -4.13 -22.84 -10.93
CA PRO A 497 -2.71 -23.12 -10.78
C PRO A 497 -1.93 -22.66 -12.03
N PRO A 498 -0.63 -22.36 -11.88
CA PRO A 498 0.22 -22.12 -13.05
C PRO A 498 0.12 -23.33 -14.00
N SER A 499 0.05 -23.07 -15.31
CA SER A 499 0.19 -24.13 -16.30
C SER A 499 1.55 -24.79 -16.07
N SER A 500 1.57 -26.12 -15.92
CA SER A 500 2.85 -26.84 -15.92
C SER A 500 3.64 -26.42 -17.16
N PRO A 501 4.95 -26.13 -17.04
CA PRO A 501 5.76 -25.90 -18.23
C PRO A 501 5.53 -27.08 -19.17
N ALA A 502 5.25 -26.79 -20.42
CA ALA A 502 5.14 -27.83 -21.43
C ALA A 502 6.43 -28.69 -21.36
N ARG A 503 6.28 -29.96 -21.08
CA ARG A 503 7.43 -30.89 -21.19
C ARG A 503 7.78 -30.90 -22.68
N HIS A 504 8.83 -30.18 -23.03
CA HIS A 504 9.48 -30.28 -24.34
C HIS A 504 10.48 -31.40 -24.33
#